data_855b20f7f97702ca2bb3800bcc04edd3
#
_entry.id   855b20f7f97702ca2bb3800bcc04edd3
#
_cell.length_a   1.000
_cell.length_b   1.000
_cell.length_c   1.000
_cell.angle_alpha   90.00
_cell.angle_beta   90.00
_cell.angle_gamma   90.00
#
_symmetry.space_group_name_H-M   'P 1'
#
loop_
_entity.id
_entity.type
_entity.pdbx_description
1 polymer ?
#
loop_
_entity_poly.entity_id
_entity_poly.type
_entity_poly.pdbx_seq_one_letter_code
_entity_poly.pdbx_strand_id
1 'polypeptide(L)'
;VLHPDEIIALRNFIAKKNPLHKESEILKYSTRIVRATRPNSDGDEYISEMVMYGASPRASIYLAKAARVYAFLSGSEIVLPEHIHKMAYPVLRHRVILTHEAESQGIDPDDVISKILKKVPILETDT
;
A
#
# COMPACT_ATOMS: atom_id res chain seq x y z
N VAL A 1 15.76 3.27 -32.11
CA VAL A 1 16.22 4.24 -31.11
C VAL A 1 15.19 5.34 -30.96
N LEU A 2 14.70 5.55 -29.73
CA LEU A 2 13.71 6.58 -29.46
C LEU A 2 14.36 7.97 -29.38
N HIS A 3 13.69 8.94 -29.99
CA HIS A 3 14.07 10.34 -29.82
C HIS A 3 13.77 10.81 -28.40
N PRO A 4 14.54 11.81 -27.84
CA PRO A 4 14.23 12.37 -26.53
C PRO A 4 12.79 12.84 -26.37
N ASP A 5 12.21 13.43 -27.42
CA ASP A 5 10.81 13.90 -27.42
C ASP A 5 9.83 12.73 -27.26
N GLU A 6 10.12 11.60 -27.87
CA GLU A 6 9.31 10.39 -27.76
C GLU A 6 9.40 9.78 -26.37
N ILE A 7 10.58 9.85 -25.74
CA ILE A 7 10.78 9.38 -24.37
C ILE A 7 9.96 10.23 -23.40
N ILE A 8 9.98 11.55 -23.56
CA ILE A 8 9.21 12.46 -22.73
C ILE A 8 7.71 12.24 -22.90
N ALA A 9 7.26 12.06 -24.15
CA ALA A 9 5.85 11.78 -24.44
C ALA A 9 5.40 10.45 -23.79
N LEU A 10 6.24 9.43 -23.85
CA LEU A 10 5.98 8.13 -23.24
C LEU A 10 5.89 8.23 -21.72
N ARG A 11 6.82 8.97 -21.10
CA ARG A 11 6.77 9.23 -19.64
C ARG A 11 5.49 9.91 -19.24
N ASN A 12 5.09 10.95 -19.97
CA ASN A 12 3.86 11.68 -19.67
C ASN A 12 2.63 10.78 -19.82
N PHE A 13 2.63 9.92 -20.84
CA PHE A 13 1.55 8.96 -21.06
C PHE A 13 1.46 7.97 -19.89
N ILE A 14 2.59 7.40 -19.48
CA ILE A 14 2.65 6.46 -18.36
C ILE A 14 2.21 7.14 -17.07
N ALA A 15 2.70 8.35 -16.81
CA ALA A 15 2.32 9.11 -15.61
C ALA A 15 0.82 9.37 -15.55
N LYS A 16 0.19 9.72 -16.67
CA LYS A 16 -1.25 9.95 -16.73
C LYS A 16 -2.06 8.68 -16.54
N LYS A 17 -1.54 7.54 -16.99
CA LYS A 17 -2.21 6.23 -16.84
C LYS A 17 -2.01 5.65 -15.47
N ASN A 18 -0.98 6.08 -14.74
CA ASN A 18 -0.74 5.62 -13.38
C ASN A 18 -1.82 6.16 -12.44
N PRO A 19 -2.57 5.28 -11.74
CA PRO A 19 -3.60 5.74 -10.80
C PRO A 19 -3.02 6.57 -9.64
N LEU A 20 -1.71 6.45 -9.37
CA LEU A 20 -1.03 7.18 -8.30
C LEU A 20 -0.20 8.35 -8.83
N HIS A 21 -0.59 8.96 -9.95
CA HIS A 21 0.16 10.06 -10.55
C HIS A 21 0.15 11.34 -9.71
N LYS A 22 -0.82 11.50 -8.80
CA LYS A 22 -0.90 12.63 -7.88
C LYS A 22 -0.40 12.22 -6.50
N GLU A 23 0.33 13.11 -5.85
CA GLU A 23 0.82 12.88 -4.49
C GLU A 23 -0.32 12.61 -3.50
N SER A 24 -1.44 13.31 -3.66
CA SER A 24 -2.62 13.09 -2.83
C SER A 24 -3.18 11.68 -2.98
N GLU A 25 -3.10 11.09 -4.17
CA GLU A 25 -3.57 9.72 -4.40
C GLU A 25 -2.64 8.70 -3.76
N ILE A 26 -1.33 8.96 -3.73
CA ILE A 26 -0.36 8.11 -3.04
C ILE A 26 -0.70 8.04 -1.55
N LEU A 27 -0.94 9.19 -0.93
CA LEU A 27 -1.28 9.25 0.49
C LEU A 27 -2.64 8.60 0.77
N LYS A 28 -3.63 8.84 -0.09
CA LYS A 28 -4.96 8.24 0.05
C LYS A 28 -4.90 6.72 -0.02
N TYR A 29 -4.15 6.18 -0.97
CA TYR A 29 -4.00 4.74 -1.09
C TYR A 29 -3.28 4.16 0.12
N SER A 30 -2.19 4.81 0.55
CA SER A 30 -1.46 4.40 1.75
C SER A 30 -2.36 4.41 2.99
N THR A 31 -3.21 5.42 3.11
CA THR A 31 -4.18 5.55 4.21
C THR A 31 -5.20 4.41 4.18
N ARG A 32 -5.71 4.05 2.99
CA ARG A 32 -6.66 2.94 2.87
C ARG A 32 -6.02 1.61 3.28
N ILE A 33 -4.76 1.38 2.90
CA ILE A 33 -4.04 0.17 3.29
C ILE A 33 -3.87 0.11 4.81
N VAL A 34 -3.41 1.20 5.41
CA VAL A 34 -3.17 1.26 6.86
C VAL A 34 -4.48 1.09 7.63
N ARG A 35 -5.55 1.74 7.18
CA ARG A 35 -6.88 1.62 7.79
C ARG A 35 -7.40 0.18 7.73
N ALA A 36 -7.14 -0.52 6.63
CA ALA A 36 -7.58 -1.90 6.45
C ALA A 36 -6.88 -2.86 7.42
N THR A 37 -5.76 -2.47 8.06
CA THR A 37 -5.10 -3.29 9.07
C THR A 37 -5.88 -3.33 10.39
N ARG A 38 -6.82 -2.41 10.59
CA ARG A 38 -7.55 -2.28 11.86
C ARG A 38 -8.73 -3.23 11.91
N PRO A 39 -8.90 -3.96 13.03
CA PRO A 39 -10.09 -4.78 13.20
C PRO A 39 -11.36 -3.93 13.21
N ASN A 40 -12.41 -4.44 12.58
CA ASN A 40 -13.73 -3.82 12.50
C ASN A 40 -13.82 -2.51 11.70
N SER A 41 -12.76 -2.11 11.02
CA SER A 41 -12.78 -0.84 10.29
C SER A 41 -13.65 -0.90 9.03
N ASP A 42 -13.61 -2.01 8.30
CA ASP A 42 -14.34 -2.18 7.03
C ASP A 42 -15.26 -3.41 7.03
N GLY A 43 -15.58 -3.92 8.22
CA GLY A 43 -16.43 -5.10 8.36
C GLY A 43 -15.78 -6.40 7.88
N ASP A 44 -14.48 -6.43 7.72
CA ASP A 44 -13.76 -7.63 7.31
C ASP A 44 -13.59 -8.58 8.49
N GLU A 45 -14.28 -9.72 8.42
CA GLU A 45 -14.23 -10.72 9.48
C GLU A 45 -12.85 -11.33 9.66
N TYR A 46 -12.13 -11.56 8.55
CA TYR A 46 -10.79 -12.12 8.64
C TYR A 46 -9.86 -11.21 9.43
N ILE A 47 -9.85 -9.93 9.12
CA ILE A 47 -9.01 -8.96 9.84
C ILE A 47 -9.45 -8.87 11.30
N SER A 48 -10.74 -8.84 11.57
CA SER A 48 -11.26 -8.79 12.95
C SER A 48 -10.85 -10.01 13.79
N GLU A 49 -10.76 -11.18 13.16
CA GLU A 49 -10.36 -12.41 13.85
C GLU A 49 -8.85 -12.53 14.02
N MET A 50 -8.07 -12.05 13.03
CA MET A 50 -6.63 -12.28 12.99
C MET A 50 -5.81 -11.15 13.57
N VAL A 51 -6.32 -9.93 13.59
CA VAL A 51 -5.60 -8.74 14.05
C VAL A 51 -6.16 -8.25 15.37
N MET A 52 -5.30 -8.15 16.38
CA MET A 52 -5.64 -7.54 17.67
C MET A 52 -5.54 -6.02 17.58
N TYR A 53 -4.42 -5.52 17.07
CA TYR A 53 -4.17 -4.09 16.88
C TYR A 53 -3.61 -3.85 15.49
N GLY A 54 -4.22 -2.93 14.75
CA GLY A 54 -3.72 -2.49 13.47
C GLY A 54 -2.72 -1.34 13.61
N ALA A 55 -2.18 -0.91 12.48
CA ALA A 55 -1.24 0.20 12.44
C ALA A 55 -1.92 1.53 12.74
N SER A 56 -1.16 2.47 13.34
CA SER A 56 -1.67 3.81 13.62
C SER A 56 -1.79 4.63 12.33
N PRO A 57 -2.59 5.73 12.36
CA PRO A 57 -2.71 6.61 11.18
C PRO A 57 -1.37 7.16 10.68
N ARG A 58 -0.39 7.33 11.56
CA ARG A 58 0.95 7.81 11.17
C ARG A 58 1.65 6.85 10.20
N ALA A 59 1.33 5.57 10.26
CA ALA A 59 1.93 4.59 9.36
C ALA A 59 1.64 4.90 7.90
N SER A 60 0.53 5.56 7.59
CA SER A 60 0.20 5.95 6.21
C SER A 60 1.20 6.96 5.66
N ILE A 61 1.67 7.89 6.50
CA ILE A 61 2.69 8.88 6.11
C ILE A 61 4.02 8.16 5.87
N TYR A 62 4.40 7.25 6.76
CA TYR A 62 5.63 6.46 6.60
C TYR A 62 5.59 5.58 5.36
N LEU A 63 4.45 4.96 5.09
CA LEU A 63 4.30 4.12 3.90
C LEU A 63 4.43 4.94 2.62
N ALA A 64 3.77 6.09 2.54
CA ALA A 64 3.86 6.97 1.38
C ALA A 64 5.30 7.44 1.15
N LYS A 65 6.00 7.86 2.21
CA LYS A 65 7.39 8.29 2.12
C LYS A 65 8.32 7.15 1.70
N ALA A 66 8.16 5.98 2.31
CA ALA A 66 8.96 4.81 1.99
C ALA A 66 8.78 4.40 0.52
N ALA A 67 7.55 4.45 0.01
CA ALA A 67 7.27 4.13 -1.38
C ALA A 67 7.97 5.11 -2.34
N ARG A 68 7.99 6.40 -2.01
CA ARG A 68 8.69 7.40 -2.82
C ARG A 68 10.19 7.16 -2.85
N VAL A 69 10.77 6.88 -1.68
CA VAL A 69 12.21 6.59 -1.58
C VAL A 69 12.55 5.33 -2.36
N TYR A 70 11.75 4.29 -2.20
CA TYR A 70 11.94 3.03 -2.91
C TYR A 70 11.84 3.22 -4.42
N ALA A 71 10.85 3.97 -4.90
CA ALA A 71 10.69 4.27 -6.31
C ALA A 71 11.92 5.00 -6.86
N PHE A 72 12.39 6.02 -6.14
CA PHE A 72 13.58 6.78 -6.52
C PHE A 72 14.81 5.89 -6.59
N LEU A 73 15.05 5.06 -5.57
CA LEU A 73 16.19 4.15 -5.53
C LEU A 73 16.12 3.07 -6.60
N SER A 74 14.93 2.74 -7.06
CA SER A 74 14.71 1.77 -8.14
C SER A 74 14.82 2.39 -9.53
N GLY A 75 15.13 3.69 -9.61
CA GLY A 75 15.26 4.41 -10.86
C GLY A 75 13.94 4.87 -11.46
N SER A 76 12.85 4.82 -10.70
CA SER A 76 11.54 5.27 -11.15
C SER A 76 11.30 6.73 -10.76
N GLU A 77 10.83 7.54 -11.70
CA GLU A 77 10.46 8.93 -11.42
C GLU A 77 9.05 9.07 -10.86
N ILE A 78 8.27 7.99 -10.93
CA ILE A 78 6.90 7.96 -10.47
C ILE A 78 6.70 6.83 -9.48
N VAL A 79 5.75 7.01 -8.55
CA VAL A 79 5.37 5.96 -7.61
C VAL A 79 4.26 5.12 -8.24
N LEU A 80 4.52 3.83 -8.38
CA LEU A 80 3.56 2.86 -8.87
C LEU A 80 2.96 2.10 -7.69
N PRO A 81 1.75 1.51 -7.86
CA PRO A 81 1.17 0.68 -6.79
C PRO A 81 2.12 -0.40 -6.28
N GLU A 82 2.92 -0.99 -7.16
CA GLU A 82 3.89 -2.02 -6.76
C GLU A 82 4.93 -1.50 -5.78
N HIS A 83 5.31 -0.22 -5.87
CA HIS A 83 6.25 0.39 -4.93
C HIS A 83 5.65 0.47 -3.53
N ILE A 84 4.36 0.81 -3.44
CA ILE A 84 3.65 0.84 -2.16
C ILE A 84 3.49 -0.57 -1.61
N HIS A 85 3.15 -1.54 -2.46
CA HIS A 85 3.03 -2.94 -2.04
C HIS A 85 4.34 -3.47 -1.47
N LYS A 86 5.46 -3.18 -2.14
CA LYS A 86 6.78 -3.61 -1.66
C LYS A 86 7.10 -3.05 -0.28
N MET A 87 6.77 -1.78 -0.05
CA MET A 87 7.09 -1.12 1.21
C MET A 87 6.07 -1.38 2.31
N ALA A 88 4.88 -1.86 1.95
CA ALA A 88 3.87 -2.21 2.95
C ALA A 88 4.37 -3.27 3.93
N TYR A 89 5.11 -4.26 3.45
CA TYR A 89 5.63 -5.33 4.31
C TYR A 89 6.58 -4.81 5.39
N PRO A 90 7.71 -4.15 5.05
CA PRO A 90 8.60 -3.66 6.09
C PRO A 90 8.02 -2.56 6.96
N VAL A 91 7.13 -1.72 6.42
CA VAL A 91 6.52 -0.63 7.19
C VAL A 91 5.48 -1.15 8.17
N LEU A 92 4.64 -2.11 7.76
CA LEU A 92 3.51 -2.57 8.57
C LEU A 92 3.77 -3.84 9.36
N ARG A 93 4.76 -4.64 8.98
CA ARG A 93 5.04 -5.95 9.58
C ARG A 93 5.14 -5.90 11.10
N HIS A 94 5.77 -4.89 11.67
CA HIS A 94 5.96 -4.76 13.11
C HIS A 94 4.94 -3.82 13.76
N ARG A 95 3.97 -3.35 13.00
CA ARG A 95 2.91 -2.45 13.49
C ARG A 95 1.54 -3.11 13.56
N VAL A 96 1.44 -4.32 13.01
CA VAL A 96 0.22 -5.13 13.07
C VAL A 96 0.44 -6.22 14.11
N ILE A 97 -0.39 -6.24 15.14
CA ILE A 97 -0.31 -7.22 16.22
C ILE A 97 -1.43 -8.23 16.03
N LEU A 98 -1.04 -9.50 15.93
CA LEU A 98 -1.97 -10.59 15.67
C LEU A 98 -2.64 -11.10 16.95
N THR A 99 -3.77 -11.77 16.78
CA THR A 99 -4.47 -12.46 17.87
C THR A 99 -3.82 -13.80 18.15
N HIS A 100 -4.12 -14.39 19.30
CA HIS A 100 -3.69 -15.76 19.62
C HIS A 100 -4.26 -16.76 18.60
N GLU A 101 -5.47 -16.52 18.12
CA GLU A 101 -6.10 -17.33 17.07
C GLU A 101 -5.24 -17.38 15.82
N ALA A 102 -4.77 -16.22 15.37
CA ALA A 102 -3.89 -16.13 14.20
C ALA A 102 -2.59 -16.88 14.42
N GLU A 103 -1.96 -16.68 15.56
CA GLU A 103 -0.71 -17.36 15.91
C GLU A 103 -0.89 -18.88 15.95
N SER A 104 -1.99 -19.37 16.52
CA SER A 104 -2.27 -20.81 16.59
C SER A 104 -2.49 -21.42 15.22
N GLN A 105 -2.97 -20.64 14.24
CA GLN A 105 -3.15 -21.09 12.87
C GLN A 105 -1.89 -20.95 12.01
N GLY A 106 -0.78 -20.45 12.59
CA GLY A 106 0.46 -20.24 11.85
C GLY A 106 0.44 -19.05 10.91
N ILE A 107 -0.45 -18.11 11.16
CA ILE A 107 -0.57 -16.88 10.34
C ILE A 107 0.45 -15.86 10.84
N ASP A 108 1.18 -15.24 9.92
CA ASP A 108 2.12 -14.18 10.25
C ASP A 108 1.61 -12.81 9.74
N PRO A 109 2.23 -11.69 10.17
CA PRO A 109 1.81 -10.37 9.70
C PRO A 109 1.87 -10.21 8.19
N ASP A 110 2.82 -10.83 7.50
CA ASP A 110 2.93 -10.75 6.04
C ASP A 110 1.73 -11.38 5.36
N ASP A 111 1.16 -12.46 5.92
CA ASP A 111 -0.06 -13.07 5.38
C ASP A 111 -1.23 -12.10 5.42
N VAL A 112 -1.37 -11.38 6.53
CA VAL A 112 -2.43 -10.37 6.70
C VAL A 112 -2.23 -9.22 5.71
N ILE A 113 -0.99 -8.73 5.61
CA ILE A 113 -0.66 -7.63 4.69
C ILE A 113 -0.95 -8.04 3.24
N SER A 114 -0.58 -9.26 2.84
CA SER A 114 -0.86 -9.76 1.49
C SER A 114 -2.35 -9.74 1.18
N LYS A 115 -3.18 -10.15 2.11
CA LYS A 115 -4.64 -10.13 1.93
C LYS A 115 -5.17 -8.70 1.80
N ILE A 116 -4.66 -7.80 2.61
CA ILE A 116 -5.05 -6.38 2.55
C ILE A 116 -4.70 -5.79 1.19
N LEU A 117 -3.49 -6.04 0.70
CA LEU A 117 -3.04 -5.49 -0.58
C LEU A 117 -3.86 -6.02 -1.76
N LYS A 118 -4.37 -7.24 -1.68
CA LYS A 118 -5.24 -7.80 -2.72
C LYS A 118 -6.64 -7.22 -2.68
N LYS A 119 -7.10 -6.81 -1.50
CA LYS A 119 -8.46 -6.37 -1.28
C LYS A 119 -8.66 -4.86 -1.46
N VAL A 120 -7.70 -4.05 -1.01
CA VAL A 120 -7.84 -2.59 -1.02
C VAL A 120 -7.72 -2.05 -2.44
N PRO A 121 -8.74 -1.30 -2.94
CA PRO A 121 -8.67 -0.73 -4.28
C PRO A 121 -7.64 0.40 -4.32
N ILE A 122 -6.96 0.52 -5.45
CA ILE A 122 -5.94 1.55 -5.67
C ILE A 122 -6.59 2.92 -5.72
N LEU A 123 -7.73 3.04 -6.40
CA LEU A 123 -8.51 4.26 -6.43
C LEU A 123 -9.83 4.05 -5.72
N GLU A 124 -10.28 5.08 -5.04
CA GLU A 124 -11.61 5.08 -4.42
C GLU A 124 -12.64 5.08 -5.53
N THR A 125 -13.52 4.06 -5.52
CA THR A 125 -14.63 4.01 -6.47
C THR A 125 -15.79 4.78 -5.88
N ASP A 126 -16.31 5.73 -6.66
CA ASP A 126 -17.54 6.44 -6.30
C ASP A 126 -18.72 5.48 -6.41
N THR A 127 -19.18 5.02 -5.27
CA THR A 127 -20.40 4.20 -5.18
C THR A 127 -21.45 4.94 -4.40
#